data_229e29632908c8a68910e3ccf5629767
#
_entry.id   229e29632908c8a68910e3ccf5629767
#
_cell.length_a   1.000
_cell.length_b   1.000
_cell.length_c   1.000
_cell.angle_alpha   90.00
_cell.angle_beta   90.00
_cell.angle_gamma   90.00
#
_symmetry.space_group_name_H-M   'P 1'
#
loop_
_entity.id
_entity.type
_entity.pdbx_description
1 polymer ?
#
loop_
_entity_poly.entity_id
_entity_poly.type
_entity_poly.pdbx_seq_one_letter_code
_entity_poly.pdbx_strand_id
1 'polypeptide(L)'
;MKTRKENEDKYTKTQKNAIFTAVLTAFITTFMGSALNLSIPALGAEFQASAQSVGWVVTVYMLTCSALTVIFGRLADIYDRKTILCTGILVFAAASAFSVLSQEMWMLLALRFLQGVGASMIFATNLAILMAAFDTDKRGRVLGYATCATYAGLSMGPVIGGVLNEHFGWRAVFLVTAAVSASAFFTAAFKIPGKSKFGKAREIF
;
A
#
# COMPACT_ATOMS: atom_id res chain seq x y z
N MET A 1 -33.99 15.52 -18.25
CA MET A 1 -33.42 14.17 -18.16
C MET A 1 -31.88 14.13 -18.18
N LYS A 2 -31.18 15.05 -18.83
CA LYS A 2 -29.70 15.17 -18.85
C LYS A 2 -29.09 15.57 -17.49
N THR A 3 -29.71 16.51 -16.79
CA THR A 3 -29.22 17.05 -15.49
C THR A 3 -29.29 16.05 -14.33
N ARG A 4 -30.18 15.05 -14.38
CA ARG A 4 -30.29 14.01 -13.34
C ARG A 4 -29.16 12.97 -13.47
N LYS A 5 -28.75 12.62 -14.71
CA LYS A 5 -27.60 11.73 -14.97
C LYS A 5 -26.25 12.35 -14.62
N GLU A 6 -26.08 13.67 -14.80
CA GLU A 6 -24.84 14.38 -14.42
C GLU A 6 -24.63 14.47 -12.90
N ASN A 7 -25.70 14.48 -12.11
CA ASN A 7 -25.60 14.47 -10.63
C ASN A 7 -25.36 13.05 -10.05
N GLU A 8 -25.76 11.99 -10.76
CA GLU A 8 -25.53 10.60 -10.36
C GLU A 8 -24.06 10.15 -10.51
N ASP A 9 -23.25 10.86 -11.31
CA ASP A 9 -21.82 10.54 -11.55
C ASP A 9 -20.85 11.23 -10.57
N LYS A 10 -21.32 12.14 -9.71
CA LYS A 10 -20.46 12.84 -8.75
C LYS A 10 -20.24 11.99 -7.48
N TYR A 11 -19.04 11.42 -7.35
CA TYR A 11 -18.60 10.78 -6.11
C TYR A 11 -18.62 11.78 -4.94
N THR A 12 -19.11 11.34 -3.79
CA THR A 12 -19.05 12.13 -2.55
C THR A 12 -17.59 12.36 -2.12
N LYS A 13 -17.35 13.37 -1.28
CA LYS A 13 -15.99 13.64 -0.74
C LYS A 13 -15.39 12.40 -0.07
N THR A 14 -16.19 11.65 0.67
CA THR A 14 -15.79 10.39 1.32
C THR A 14 -15.40 9.32 0.30
N GLN A 15 -16.18 9.14 -0.75
CA GLN A 15 -15.90 8.19 -1.82
C GLN A 15 -14.61 8.54 -2.57
N LYS A 16 -14.39 9.82 -2.89
CA LYS A 16 -13.15 10.30 -3.52
C LYS A 16 -11.92 10.03 -2.63
N ASN A 17 -12.04 10.26 -1.34
CA ASN A 17 -10.95 9.98 -0.40
C ASN A 17 -10.67 8.47 -0.27
N ALA A 18 -11.72 7.63 -0.28
CA ALA A 18 -11.56 6.18 -0.27
C ALA A 18 -10.85 5.70 -1.54
N ILE A 19 -11.25 6.17 -2.73
CA ILE A 19 -10.55 5.88 -4.00
C ILE A 19 -9.09 6.33 -3.93
N PHE A 20 -8.85 7.59 -3.53
CA PHE A 20 -7.50 8.15 -3.48
C PHE A 20 -6.59 7.33 -2.55
N THR A 21 -7.05 7.02 -1.34
CA THR A 21 -6.28 6.20 -0.40
C THR A 21 -6.02 4.81 -0.96
N ALA A 22 -7.05 4.17 -1.55
CA ALA A 22 -6.93 2.83 -2.09
C ALA A 22 -5.96 2.77 -3.28
N VAL A 23 -6.04 3.72 -4.20
CA VAL A 23 -5.15 3.84 -5.36
C VAL A 23 -3.71 4.09 -4.90
N LEU A 24 -3.52 5.02 -3.97
CA LEU A 24 -2.19 5.39 -3.48
C LEU A 24 -1.52 4.24 -2.72
N THR A 25 -2.27 3.57 -1.85
CA THR A 25 -1.74 2.42 -1.09
C THR A 25 -1.49 1.20 -1.98
N ALA A 26 -2.37 0.91 -2.95
CA ALA A 26 -2.15 -0.14 -3.93
C ALA A 26 -0.89 0.12 -4.77
N PHE A 27 -0.73 1.35 -5.26
CA PHE A 27 0.45 1.75 -6.01
C PHE A 27 1.73 1.58 -5.20
N ILE A 28 1.80 2.19 -4.00
CA ILE A 28 3.07 2.25 -3.26
C ILE A 28 3.51 0.88 -2.71
N THR A 29 2.56 0.01 -2.32
CA THR A 29 2.90 -1.34 -1.85
C THR A 29 3.45 -2.22 -2.98
N THR A 30 2.87 -2.15 -4.16
CA THR A 30 3.34 -2.91 -5.34
C THR A 30 4.60 -2.29 -5.95
N PHE A 31 4.70 -0.96 -5.97
CA PHE A 31 5.92 -0.24 -6.32
C PHE A 31 7.09 -0.72 -5.46
N MET A 32 6.94 -0.75 -4.14
CA MET A 32 8.00 -1.19 -3.22
C MET A 32 8.36 -2.67 -3.40
N GLY A 33 7.41 -3.48 -3.84
CA GLY A 33 7.65 -4.90 -4.16
C GLY A 33 8.57 -5.09 -5.36
N SER A 34 8.56 -4.18 -6.32
CA SER A 34 9.32 -4.30 -7.58
C SER A 34 10.50 -3.33 -7.68
N ALA A 35 10.47 -2.19 -7.01
CA ALA A 35 11.47 -1.13 -7.15
C ALA A 35 12.88 -1.54 -6.72
N LEU A 36 13.01 -2.42 -5.71
CA LEU A 36 14.30 -2.85 -5.20
C LEU A 36 15.01 -3.89 -6.06
N ASN A 37 14.35 -4.46 -7.07
CA ASN A 37 14.99 -5.47 -7.93
C ASN A 37 16.24 -4.93 -8.63
N LEU A 38 16.24 -3.67 -9.03
CA LEU A 38 17.40 -3.03 -9.65
C LEU A 38 18.45 -2.54 -8.63
N SER A 39 18.11 -2.55 -7.34
CA SER A 39 19.05 -2.18 -6.26
C SER A 39 19.84 -3.39 -5.72
N ILE A 40 19.57 -4.61 -6.19
CA ILE A 40 20.22 -5.83 -5.72
C ILE A 40 21.76 -5.75 -5.83
N PRO A 41 22.36 -5.29 -6.95
CA PRO A 41 23.81 -5.15 -7.03
C PRO A 41 24.40 -4.15 -6.04
N ALA A 42 23.72 -3.00 -5.87
CA ALA A 42 24.15 -1.96 -4.94
C ALA A 42 24.10 -2.44 -3.47
N LEU A 43 23.02 -3.16 -3.11
CA LEU A 43 22.89 -3.76 -1.78
C LEU A 43 23.96 -4.84 -1.55
N GLY A 44 24.25 -5.67 -2.55
CA GLY A 44 25.31 -6.70 -2.47
C GLY A 44 26.68 -6.09 -2.24
N ALA A 45 27.01 -5.01 -2.93
CA ALA A 45 28.28 -4.30 -2.79
C ALA A 45 28.40 -3.63 -1.41
N GLU A 46 27.35 -2.95 -0.94
CA GLU A 46 27.37 -2.22 0.34
C GLU A 46 27.45 -3.17 1.56
N PHE A 47 26.62 -4.21 1.57
CA PHE A 47 26.58 -5.17 2.69
C PHE A 47 27.57 -6.34 2.54
N GLN A 48 28.39 -6.34 1.49
CA GLN A 48 29.31 -7.46 1.16
C GLN A 48 28.61 -8.82 1.19
N ALA A 49 27.38 -8.85 0.70
CA ALA A 49 26.50 -10.00 0.77
C ALA A 49 26.37 -10.69 -0.59
N SER A 50 26.19 -12.02 -0.56
CA SER A 50 25.95 -12.79 -1.80
C SER A 50 24.64 -12.38 -2.47
N ALA A 51 24.54 -12.53 -3.79
CA ALA A 51 23.30 -12.27 -4.54
C ALA A 51 22.09 -13.03 -3.99
N GLN A 52 22.32 -14.25 -3.47
CA GLN A 52 21.29 -15.05 -2.81
C GLN A 52 20.79 -14.38 -1.53
N SER A 53 21.69 -13.86 -0.68
CA SER A 53 21.32 -13.17 0.56
C SER A 53 20.54 -11.88 0.27
N VAL A 54 20.95 -11.12 -0.74
CA VAL A 54 20.25 -9.91 -1.16
C VAL A 54 18.89 -10.23 -1.77
N GLY A 55 18.73 -11.34 -2.47
CA GLY A 55 17.44 -11.82 -2.99
C GLY A 55 16.38 -11.99 -1.90
N TRP A 56 16.78 -12.32 -0.68
CA TRP A 56 15.89 -12.40 0.48
C TRP A 56 15.25 -11.05 0.82
N VAL A 57 15.86 -9.92 0.49
CA VAL A 57 15.29 -8.58 0.73
C VAL A 57 13.94 -8.42 0.00
N VAL A 58 13.83 -8.96 -1.21
CA VAL A 58 12.57 -8.97 -1.97
C VAL A 58 11.65 -10.11 -1.51
N THR A 59 12.22 -11.30 -1.34
CA THR A 59 11.47 -12.53 -1.02
C THR A 59 10.76 -12.45 0.33
N VAL A 60 11.42 -11.98 1.38
CA VAL A 60 10.84 -11.85 2.73
C VAL A 60 9.62 -10.92 2.69
N TYR A 61 9.70 -9.80 2.00
CA TYR A 61 8.58 -8.89 1.85
C TYR A 61 7.38 -9.57 1.18
N MET A 62 7.60 -10.19 0.03
CA MET A 62 6.55 -10.86 -0.75
C MET A 62 5.93 -12.04 0.01
N LEU A 63 6.78 -12.87 0.63
CA LEU A 63 6.35 -14.03 1.41
C LEU A 63 5.50 -13.61 2.60
N THR A 64 5.96 -12.64 3.38
CA THR A 64 5.23 -12.11 4.55
C THR A 64 3.90 -11.50 4.12
N CYS A 65 3.90 -10.70 3.06
CA CYS A 65 2.69 -10.10 2.55
C CYS A 65 1.67 -11.16 2.14
N SER A 66 2.08 -12.17 1.37
CA SER A 66 1.19 -13.24 0.90
C SER A 66 0.66 -14.11 2.04
N ALA A 67 1.53 -14.53 2.96
CA ALA A 67 1.17 -15.40 4.07
C ALA A 67 0.18 -14.74 5.05
N LEU A 68 0.34 -13.45 5.32
CA LEU A 68 -0.45 -12.75 6.33
C LEU A 68 -1.71 -12.08 5.78
N THR A 69 -1.86 -11.92 4.47
CA THR A 69 -3.03 -11.24 3.87
C THR A 69 -4.35 -11.93 4.26
N VAL A 70 -4.40 -13.26 4.27
CA VAL A 70 -5.62 -14.01 4.65
C VAL A 70 -5.93 -13.83 6.14
N ILE A 71 -4.91 -13.83 6.99
CA ILE A 71 -5.06 -13.64 8.44
C ILE A 71 -5.62 -12.25 8.73
N PHE A 72 -5.02 -11.20 8.16
CA PHE A 72 -5.49 -9.83 8.35
C PHE A 72 -6.83 -9.57 7.66
N GLY A 73 -7.18 -10.31 6.61
CA GLY A 73 -8.52 -10.28 6.03
C GLY A 73 -9.59 -10.72 7.03
N ARG A 74 -9.34 -11.82 7.73
CA ARG A 74 -10.22 -12.31 8.81
C ARG A 74 -10.27 -11.32 9.99
N LEU A 75 -9.14 -10.78 10.40
CA LEU A 75 -9.09 -9.76 11.45
C LEU A 75 -9.90 -8.51 11.05
N ALA A 76 -9.83 -8.08 9.81
CA ALA A 76 -10.55 -6.93 9.29
C ALA A 76 -12.08 -7.12 9.25
N ASP A 77 -12.56 -8.35 9.21
CA ASP A 77 -13.99 -8.65 9.33
C ASP A 77 -14.47 -8.61 10.78
N ILE A 78 -13.61 -8.96 11.75
CA ILE A 78 -13.91 -8.94 13.19
C ILE A 78 -13.76 -7.52 13.74
N TYR A 79 -12.65 -6.85 13.43
CA TYR A 79 -12.34 -5.49 13.85
C TYR A 79 -12.79 -4.46 12.80
N ASP A 80 -12.54 -3.17 13.08
CA ASP A 80 -12.81 -2.11 12.10
C ASP A 80 -11.76 -2.11 10.98
N ARG A 81 -12.21 -2.25 9.74
CA ARG A 81 -11.36 -2.26 8.53
C ARG A 81 -10.49 -1.01 8.41
N LYS A 82 -11.01 0.15 8.83
CA LYS A 82 -10.26 1.40 8.84
C LYS A 82 -9.08 1.33 9.80
N THR A 83 -9.30 0.81 10.98
CA THR A 83 -8.24 0.68 12.01
C THR A 83 -7.11 -0.21 11.47
N ILE A 84 -7.44 -1.37 10.89
CA ILE A 84 -6.43 -2.27 10.31
C ILE A 84 -5.71 -1.62 9.14
N LEU A 85 -6.43 -0.90 8.25
CA LEU A 85 -5.80 -0.16 7.15
C LEU A 85 -4.82 0.90 7.69
N CYS A 86 -5.25 1.73 8.62
CA CYS A 86 -4.40 2.80 9.19
C CYS A 86 -3.17 2.22 9.89
N THR A 87 -3.33 1.16 10.69
CA THR A 87 -2.20 0.46 11.33
C THR A 87 -1.26 -0.12 10.29
N GLY A 88 -1.80 -0.75 9.24
CA GLY A 88 -1.00 -1.29 8.13
C GLY A 88 -0.17 -0.22 7.43
N ILE A 89 -0.78 0.92 7.09
CA ILE A 89 -0.06 2.04 6.46
C ILE A 89 1.01 2.60 7.40
N LEU A 90 0.71 2.71 8.69
CA LEU A 90 1.68 3.21 9.68
C LEU A 90 2.88 2.27 9.83
N VAL A 91 2.63 0.96 9.96
CA VAL A 91 3.70 -0.06 10.03
C VAL A 91 4.54 -0.04 8.76
N PHE A 92 3.89 0.02 7.60
CA PHE A 92 4.57 0.07 6.31
C PHE A 92 5.44 1.32 6.15
N ALA A 93 4.91 2.50 6.53
CA ALA A 93 5.64 3.77 6.48
C ALA A 93 6.81 3.79 7.46
N ALA A 94 6.59 3.36 8.71
CA ALA A 94 7.63 3.30 9.73
C ALA A 94 8.75 2.32 9.32
N ALA A 95 8.41 1.10 8.89
CA ALA A 95 9.40 0.14 8.42
C ALA A 95 10.19 0.69 7.24
N SER A 96 9.54 1.42 6.31
CA SER A 96 10.24 2.09 5.20
C SER A 96 11.19 3.17 5.70
N ALA A 97 10.76 4.02 6.63
CA ALA A 97 11.60 5.09 7.18
C ALA A 97 12.82 4.54 7.92
N PHE A 98 12.62 3.51 8.76
CA PHE A 98 13.72 2.87 9.48
C PHE A 98 14.67 2.10 8.57
N SER A 99 14.21 1.59 7.42
CA SER A 99 15.07 0.92 6.44
C SER A 99 16.17 1.82 5.88
N VAL A 100 15.96 3.14 5.88
CA VAL A 100 16.99 4.12 5.48
C VAL A 100 18.21 4.09 6.41
N LEU A 101 17.99 3.72 7.69
CA LEU A 101 19.03 3.68 8.72
C LEU A 101 19.73 2.31 8.81
N SER A 102 19.37 1.35 7.94
CA SER A 102 19.96 0.02 7.97
C SER A 102 21.45 0.06 7.66
N GLN A 103 22.25 -0.46 8.57
CA GLN A 103 23.71 -0.58 8.45
C GLN A 103 24.13 -2.05 8.17
N GLU A 104 23.25 -3.01 8.47
CA GLU A 104 23.50 -4.43 8.30
C GLU A 104 22.34 -5.12 7.56
N MET A 105 22.67 -6.19 6.83
CA MET A 105 21.71 -6.93 6.01
C MET A 105 20.55 -7.50 6.86
N TRP A 106 20.84 -8.05 8.05
CA TRP A 106 19.82 -8.64 8.90
C TRP A 106 18.79 -7.58 9.38
N MET A 107 19.25 -6.35 9.65
CA MET A 107 18.37 -5.24 10.02
C MET A 107 17.42 -4.89 8.87
N LEU A 108 17.96 -4.81 7.65
CA LEU A 108 17.15 -4.59 6.47
C LEU A 108 16.12 -5.71 6.25
N LEU A 109 16.51 -6.97 6.43
CA LEU A 109 15.60 -8.11 6.32
C LEU A 109 14.48 -8.07 7.36
N ALA A 110 14.78 -7.74 8.62
CA ALA A 110 13.78 -7.59 9.67
C ALA A 110 12.78 -6.47 9.35
N LEU A 111 13.26 -5.34 8.82
CA LEU A 111 12.40 -4.22 8.40
C LEU A 111 11.57 -4.57 7.17
N ARG A 112 12.10 -5.37 6.23
CA ARG A 112 11.33 -5.91 5.09
C ARG A 112 10.22 -6.86 5.54
N PHE A 113 10.46 -7.67 6.57
CA PHE A 113 9.42 -8.48 7.19
C PHE A 113 8.30 -7.58 7.78
N LEU A 114 8.64 -6.57 8.57
CA LEU A 114 7.67 -5.62 9.14
C LEU A 114 6.92 -4.86 8.03
N GLN A 115 7.61 -4.46 6.99
CA GLN A 115 7.00 -3.81 5.82
C GLN A 115 6.01 -4.75 5.12
N GLY A 116 6.33 -6.05 5.01
CA GLY A 116 5.42 -7.08 4.51
C GLY A 116 4.18 -7.27 5.37
N VAL A 117 4.32 -7.19 6.71
CA VAL A 117 3.17 -7.17 7.65
C VAL A 117 2.27 -5.97 7.36
N GLY A 118 2.82 -4.76 7.25
CA GLY A 118 2.05 -3.57 6.91
C GLY A 118 1.35 -3.68 5.56
N ALA A 119 2.05 -4.17 4.54
CA ALA A 119 1.49 -4.39 3.20
C ALA A 119 0.33 -5.40 3.20
N SER A 120 0.44 -6.49 3.95
CA SER A 120 -0.62 -7.49 4.07
C SER A 120 -1.90 -6.93 4.69
N MET A 121 -1.78 -6.07 5.70
CA MET A 121 -2.92 -5.35 6.31
C MET A 121 -3.59 -4.41 5.28
N ILE A 122 -2.78 -3.71 4.49
CA ILE A 122 -3.27 -2.80 3.43
C ILE A 122 -4.01 -3.62 2.36
N PHE A 123 -3.42 -4.68 1.81
CA PHE A 123 -4.06 -5.50 0.78
C PHE A 123 -5.36 -6.13 1.26
N ALA A 124 -5.38 -6.66 2.48
CA ALA A 124 -6.55 -7.28 3.08
C ALA A 124 -7.74 -6.33 3.23
N THR A 125 -7.48 -5.04 3.50
CA THR A 125 -8.55 -4.08 3.83
C THR A 125 -8.92 -3.16 2.68
N ASN A 126 -7.99 -2.90 1.76
CA ASN A 126 -8.13 -1.91 0.70
C ASN A 126 -9.36 -2.17 -0.17
N LEU A 127 -9.46 -3.39 -0.70
CA LEU A 127 -10.58 -3.82 -1.53
C LEU A 127 -11.92 -3.83 -0.78
N ALA A 128 -11.89 -4.28 0.48
CA ALA A 128 -13.08 -4.36 1.33
C ALA A 128 -13.66 -2.97 1.65
N ILE A 129 -12.80 -1.95 1.84
CA ILE A 129 -13.22 -0.56 2.06
C ILE A 129 -13.85 0.01 0.79
N LEU A 130 -13.25 -0.23 -0.38
CA LEU A 130 -13.82 0.19 -1.65
C LEU A 130 -15.19 -0.44 -1.89
N MET A 131 -15.33 -1.75 -1.67
CA MET A 131 -16.62 -2.44 -1.84
C MET A 131 -17.70 -1.94 -0.89
N ALA A 132 -17.32 -1.52 0.33
CA ALA A 132 -18.25 -0.97 1.31
C ALA A 132 -18.67 0.48 1.00
N ALA A 133 -17.81 1.25 0.33
CA ALA A 133 -18.02 2.67 0.03
C ALA A 133 -18.88 2.91 -1.23
N PHE A 134 -19.07 1.87 -2.07
CA PHE A 134 -19.71 2.01 -3.38
C PHE A 134 -20.84 1.00 -3.60
N ASP A 135 -21.90 1.44 -4.30
CA ASP A 135 -22.98 0.61 -4.76
C ASP A 135 -22.50 -0.36 -5.85
N THR A 136 -23.28 -1.43 -6.04
CA THR A 136 -22.89 -2.56 -6.91
C THR A 136 -22.58 -2.14 -8.35
N ASP A 137 -23.32 -1.17 -8.89
CA ASP A 137 -23.15 -0.63 -10.23
C ASP A 137 -21.83 0.11 -10.45
N LYS A 138 -21.24 0.71 -9.39
CA LYS A 138 -19.99 1.48 -9.44
C LYS A 138 -18.76 0.66 -9.03
N ARG A 139 -18.94 -0.50 -8.40
CA ARG A 139 -17.84 -1.33 -7.88
C ARG A 139 -16.84 -1.75 -8.95
N GLY A 140 -17.30 -2.16 -10.12
CA GLY A 140 -16.42 -2.56 -11.22
C GLY A 140 -15.46 -1.45 -11.65
N ARG A 141 -15.93 -0.21 -11.76
CA ARG A 141 -15.11 0.97 -12.11
C ARG A 141 -14.07 1.26 -11.03
N VAL A 142 -14.48 1.22 -9.76
CA VAL A 142 -13.59 1.54 -8.62
C VAL A 142 -12.54 0.45 -8.41
N LEU A 143 -12.90 -0.81 -8.62
CA LEU A 143 -11.96 -1.92 -8.66
C LEU A 143 -10.94 -1.74 -9.78
N GLY A 144 -11.39 -1.31 -10.96
CA GLY A 144 -10.51 -0.99 -12.07
C GLY A 144 -9.44 0.05 -11.70
N TYR A 145 -9.79 1.11 -10.95
CA TYR A 145 -8.79 2.10 -10.50
C TYR A 145 -7.74 1.49 -9.57
N ALA A 146 -8.15 0.66 -8.59
CA ALA A 146 -7.21 0.00 -7.69
C ALA A 146 -6.30 -0.98 -8.43
N THR A 147 -6.86 -1.75 -9.37
CA THR A 147 -6.12 -2.70 -10.19
C THR A 147 -5.13 -1.98 -11.12
N CYS A 148 -5.54 -0.90 -11.78
CA CYS A 148 -4.63 -0.06 -12.58
C CYS A 148 -3.48 0.48 -11.74
N ALA A 149 -3.75 0.95 -10.52
CA ALA A 149 -2.72 1.45 -9.62
C ALA A 149 -1.73 0.34 -9.21
N THR A 150 -2.22 -0.87 -8.94
CA THR A 150 -1.39 -2.04 -8.65
C THR A 150 -0.42 -2.35 -9.78
N TYR A 151 -0.92 -2.47 -11.01
CA TYR A 151 -0.08 -2.77 -12.17
C TYR A 151 0.83 -1.59 -12.54
N ALA A 152 0.38 -0.35 -12.36
CA ALA A 152 1.23 0.82 -12.52
C ALA A 152 2.40 0.81 -11.53
N GLY A 153 2.15 0.46 -10.25
CA GLY A 153 3.19 0.31 -9.25
C GLY A 153 4.22 -0.76 -9.62
N LEU A 154 3.75 -1.93 -10.06
CA LEU A 154 4.64 -3.01 -10.52
C LEU A 154 5.49 -2.62 -11.72
N SER A 155 4.89 -1.95 -12.73
CA SER A 155 5.57 -1.58 -13.98
C SER A 155 6.52 -0.40 -13.79
N MET A 156 6.10 0.61 -13.02
CA MET A 156 6.91 1.81 -12.78
C MET A 156 7.97 1.60 -11.69
N GLY A 157 7.81 0.57 -10.86
CA GLY A 157 8.75 0.25 -9.78
C GLY A 157 10.19 0.13 -10.24
N PRO A 158 10.52 -0.75 -11.19
CA PRO A 158 11.89 -0.89 -11.69
C PRO A 158 12.42 0.41 -12.33
N VAL A 159 11.60 1.12 -13.08
CA VAL A 159 12.01 2.36 -13.76
C VAL A 159 12.32 3.47 -12.75
N ILE A 160 11.36 3.81 -11.90
CA ILE A 160 11.54 4.87 -10.89
C ILE A 160 12.55 4.43 -9.83
N GLY A 161 12.47 3.17 -9.38
CA GLY A 161 13.41 2.61 -8.41
C GLY A 161 14.84 2.60 -8.94
N GLY A 162 15.02 2.26 -10.22
CA GLY A 162 16.33 2.32 -10.91
C GLY A 162 16.90 3.73 -10.94
N VAL A 163 16.11 4.72 -11.39
CA VAL A 163 16.52 6.13 -11.42
C VAL A 163 16.87 6.66 -10.02
N LEU A 164 16.03 6.35 -9.03
CA LEU A 164 16.30 6.74 -7.63
C LEU A 164 17.59 6.10 -7.12
N ASN A 165 17.79 4.81 -7.40
CA ASN A 165 18.99 4.10 -6.97
C ASN A 165 20.26 4.63 -7.63
N GLU A 166 20.20 4.96 -8.91
CA GLU A 166 21.37 5.49 -9.66
C GLU A 166 21.81 6.86 -9.17
N HIS A 167 20.87 7.78 -8.89
CA HIS A 167 21.19 9.15 -8.54
C HIS A 167 21.30 9.40 -7.03
N PHE A 168 20.56 8.67 -6.21
CA PHE A 168 20.43 8.93 -4.76
C PHE A 168 20.69 7.69 -3.90
N GLY A 169 20.99 6.55 -4.52
CA GLY A 169 21.17 5.28 -3.84
C GLY A 169 19.85 4.59 -3.45
N TRP A 170 19.94 3.31 -3.09
CA TRP A 170 18.79 2.47 -2.77
C TRP A 170 17.94 2.99 -1.57
N ARG A 171 18.57 3.73 -0.66
CA ARG A 171 17.90 4.36 0.49
C ARG A 171 16.83 5.34 0.06
N ALA A 172 16.99 6.03 -1.06
CA ALA A 172 16.02 6.97 -1.59
C ALA A 172 14.69 6.32 -1.94
N VAL A 173 14.70 5.06 -2.39
CA VAL A 173 13.47 4.29 -2.67
C VAL A 173 12.64 4.13 -1.41
N PHE A 174 13.28 3.82 -0.28
CA PHE A 174 12.61 3.70 1.01
C PHE A 174 12.10 5.05 1.53
N LEU A 175 12.88 6.11 1.37
CA LEU A 175 12.50 7.46 1.80
C LEU A 175 11.26 7.96 1.06
N VAL A 176 11.25 7.84 -0.26
CA VAL A 176 10.08 8.19 -1.09
C VAL A 176 8.86 7.34 -0.69
N THR A 177 9.06 6.04 -0.49
CA THR A 177 8.00 5.14 -0.02
C THR A 177 7.43 5.57 1.33
N ALA A 178 8.28 5.93 2.28
CA ALA A 178 7.86 6.40 3.60
C ALA A 178 7.05 7.71 3.50
N ALA A 179 7.52 8.68 2.71
CA ALA A 179 6.84 9.96 2.53
C ALA A 179 5.45 9.81 1.88
N VAL A 180 5.36 9.00 0.81
CA VAL A 180 4.09 8.72 0.14
C VAL A 180 3.14 7.95 1.06
N SER A 181 3.64 6.97 1.80
CA SER A 181 2.83 6.20 2.76
C SER A 181 2.34 7.08 3.93
N ALA A 182 3.15 8.01 4.41
CA ALA A 182 2.72 8.98 5.42
C ALA A 182 1.55 9.84 4.91
N SER A 183 1.60 10.33 3.66
CA SER A 183 0.48 11.07 3.06
C SER A 183 -0.80 10.23 2.94
N ALA A 184 -0.66 8.94 2.60
CA ALA A 184 -1.77 7.99 2.58
C ALA A 184 -2.34 7.76 3.98
N PHE A 185 -1.50 7.68 5.01
CA PHE A 185 -1.92 7.55 6.40
C PHE A 185 -2.78 8.75 6.84
N PHE A 186 -2.33 9.97 6.60
CA PHE A 186 -3.12 11.16 6.94
C PHE A 186 -4.48 11.17 6.23
N THR A 187 -4.52 10.78 4.96
CA THR A 187 -5.79 10.69 4.23
C THR A 187 -6.70 9.61 4.80
N ALA A 188 -6.17 8.42 5.09
CA ALA A 188 -6.92 7.32 5.68
C ALA A 188 -7.45 7.66 7.09
N ALA A 189 -6.59 8.20 7.94
CA ALA A 189 -6.92 8.49 9.33
C ALA A 189 -8.01 9.57 9.48
N PHE A 190 -7.87 10.68 8.72
CA PHE A 190 -8.72 11.85 8.90
C PHE A 190 -9.91 11.93 7.94
N LYS A 191 -9.84 11.30 6.77
CA LYS A 191 -10.86 11.48 5.71
C LYS A 191 -11.70 10.24 5.42
N ILE A 192 -11.31 9.05 5.91
CA ILE A 192 -12.12 7.83 5.78
C ILE A 192 -12.93 7.63 7.06
N PRO A 193 -14.26 7.47 7.00
CA PRO A 193 -15.07 7.18 8.17
C PRO A 193 -14.87 5.72 8.63
N GLY A 194 -14.93 5.48 9.96
CA GLY A 194 -14.91 4.13 10.53
C GLY A 194 -16.26 3.40 10.35
N LYS A 195 -16.28 2.12 10.74
CA LYS A 195 -17.40 1.16 10.58
C LYS A 195 -18.78 1.71 10.99
N SER A 196 -18.85 2.52 12.05
CA SER A 196 -20.08 3.13 12.59
C SER A 196 -20.81 4.09 11.63
N LYS A 197 -20.10 4.68 10.65
CA LYS A 197 -20.68 5.65 9.72
C LYS A 197 -21.05 5.06 8.36
N PHE A 198 -20.41 3.96 7.94
CA PHE A 198 -20.80 3.24 6.72
C PHE A 198 -22.09 2.44 6.91
N GLY A 199 -22.36 1.91 8.11
CA GLY A 199 -23.62 1.22 8.44
C GLY A 199 -24.83 2.15 8.43
N LYS A 200 -24.72 3.34 9.02
CA LYS A 200 -25.80 4.34 9.06
C LYS A 200 -26.18 4.93 7.70
N ALA A 201 -25.24 5.01 6.76
CA ALA A 201 -25.54 5.49 5.41
C ALA A 201 -26.33 4.48 4.56
N ARG A 202 -26.33 3.19 4.97
CA ARG A 202 -27.05 2.11 4.28
C ARG A 202 -28.47 1.89 4.80
N GLU A 203 -28.81 2.40 5.99
CA GLU A 203 -30.17 2.33 6.56
C GLU A 203 -31.07 3.50 6.13
N ILE A 204 -30.56 4.47 5.36
CA ILE A 204 -31.29 5.67 4.92
C ILE A 204 -31.76 5.57 3.45
N PHE A 205 -31.46 4.48 2.77
CA PHE A 205 -31.92 4.12 1.43
C PHE A 205 -32.43 2.67 1.42
#